data_35e770eea5c63dd8784936107f1b0640
#
_entry.id   35e770eea5c63dd8784936107f1b0640
#
_cell.length_a   1.000
_cell.length_b   1.000
_cell.length_c   1.000
_cell.angle_alpha   90.00
_cell.angle_beta   90.00
_cell.angle_gamma   90.00
#
_symmetry.space_group_name_H-M   'P 1'
#
loop_
_entity.id
_entity.type
_entity.pdbx_description
1 polymer ?
#
loop_
_entity_poly.entity_id
_entity_poly.type
_entity_poly.pdbx_seq_one_letter_code
_entity_poly.pdbx_strand_id
1 'polypeptide(L)'
;MSESNSIAPAPAPAPVADENEALARSVILIVDDNAQNVELLQAYLEALPCRIVTAFDGIQAMKYIDDPDQAKPDLILLDVMMPKMSGFEVCQKIKEDPATRSIPIMMVTALNELGDIERGVEAGTDDFLTKPVNKLELITRVKSLLRVRHLKRELDRTMAYIEDIENRAQKNEPGGPVG
;
A
#
# COMPACT_ATOMS: atom_id res chain seq x y z
N MET A 1 -45.76 25.00 -5.92
CA MET A 1 -45.11 24.19 -4.87
C MET A 1 -43.77 23.69 -5.43
N SER A 2 -42.71 24.39 -5.11
CA SER A 2 -41.37 24.08 -5.58
C SER A 2 -40.68 23.28 -4.49
N GLU A 3 -40.46 21.99 -4.72
CA GLU A 3 -39.68 21.15 -3.85
C GLU A 3 -38.19 21.50 -4.07
N SER A 4 -37.62 22.19 -3.10
CA SER A 4 -36.17 22.39 -3.01
C SER A 4 -35.52 21.06 -2.71
N ASN A 5 -34.92 20.46 -3.72
CA ASN A 5 -34.07 19.27 -3.59
C ASN A 5 -32.78 19.66 -2.87
N SER A 6 -32.84 19.69 -1.55
CA SER A 6 -31.68 19.91 -0.69
C SER A 6 -30.79 18.64 -0.73
N ILE A 7 -29.83 18.60 -1.66
CA ILE A 7 -28.79 17.58 -1.65
C ILE A 7 -27.88 17.88 -0.47
N ALA A 8 -27.93 17.04 0.56
CA ALA A 8 -27.03 17.12 1.70
C ALA A 8 -25.56 17.11 1.23
N PRO A 9 -24.70 17.97 1.78
CA PRO A 9 -23.27 17.96 1.45
C PRO A 9 -22.68 16.60 1.81
N ALA A 10 -21.76 16.12 0.96
CA ALA A 10 -20.98 14.91 1.27
C ALA A 10 -20.28 15.10 2.63
N PRO A 11 -20.19 14.05 3.46
CA PRO A 11 -19.57 14.17 4.76
C PRO A 11 -18.11 14.61 4.62
N ALA A 12 -17.70 15.59 5.42
CA ALA A 12 -16.32 16.04 5.50
C ALA A 12 -15.38 14.86 5.77
N PRO A 13 -14.13 14.88 5.27
CA PRO A 13 -13.16 13.83 5.55
C PRO A 13 -13.02 13.65 7.07
N ALA A 14 -13.06 12.39 7.50
CA ALA A 14 -12.92 12.04 8.92
C ALA A 14 -11.60 12.59 9.47
N PRO A 15 -11.52 12.97 10.76
CA PRO A 15 -10.29 13.42 11.38
C PRO A 15 -9.20 12.35 11.21
N VAL A 16 -7.95 12.80 11.12
CA VAL A 16 -6.75 11.95 10.97
C VAL A 16 -6.81 10.83 12.01
N ALA A 17 -6.92 9.58 11.56
CA ALA A 17 -6.98 8.44 12.45
C ALA A 17 -5.71 8.39 13.31
N ASP A 18 -5.86 8.04 14.59
CA ASP A 18 -4.72 7.76 15.46
C ASP A 18 -3.79 6.72 14.79
N GLU A 19 -2.48 6.91 14.92
CA GLU A 19 -1.48 6.02 14.30
C GLU A 19 -1.75 4.55 14.59
N ASN A 20 -2.18 4.22 15.82
CA ASN A 20 -2.54 2.86 16.21
C ASN A 20 -3.80 2.36 15.49
N GLU A 21 -4.78 3.21 15.27
CA GLU A 21 -6.00 2.86 14.54
C GLU A 21 -5.69 2.63 13.05
N ALA A 22 -4.84 3.46 12.47
CA ALA A 22 -4.37 3.30 11.10
C ALA A 22 -3.59 1.99 10.92
N LEU A 23 -2.70 1.65 11.87
CA LEU A 23 -1.96 0.38 11.87
C LEU A 23 -2.90 -0.82 12.02
N ALA A 24 -3.92 -0.74 12.89
CA ALA A 24 -4.87 -1.85 13.10
C ALA A 24 -5.70 -2.18 11.86
N ARG A 25 -5.87 -1.24 10.94
CA ARG A 25 -6.56 -1.43 9.65
C ARG A 25 -5.63 -1.86 8.53
N SER A 26 -4.32 -1.89 8.77
CA SER A 26 -3.33 -2.18 7.73
C SER A 26 -3.18 -3.67 7.48
N VAL A 27 -2.94 -4.02 6.22
CA VAL A 27 -2.63 -5.38 5.78
C VAL A 27 -1.19 -5.42 5.30
N ILE A 28 -0.38 -6.29 5.87
CA ILE A 28 1.00 -6.56 5.43
C ILE A 28 1.03 -7.92 4.75
N LEU A 29 1.51 -7.97 3.51
CA LEU A 29 1.76 -9.22 2.79
C LEU A 29 3.24 -9.57 2.91
N ILE A 30 3.54 -10.74 3.48
CA ILE A 30 4.90 -11.32 3.53
C ILE A 30 5.01 -12.35 2.41
N VAL A 31 6.05 -12.21 1.59
CA VAL A 31 6.34 -13.12 0.47
C VAL A 31 7.77 -13.63 0.58
N ASP A 32 7.93 -14.89 0.93
CA ASP A 32 9.24 -15.57 1.07
C ASP A 32 9.01 -17.08 0.92
N ASP A 33 9.82 -17.77 0.12
CA ASP A 33 9.67 -19.22 -0.13
C ASP A 33 10.15 -20.08 1.03
N ASN A 34 10.84 -19.49 2.00
CA ASN A 34 11.27 -20.15 3.22
C ASN A 34 10.29 -19.90 4.37
N ALA A 35 9.59 -20.94 4.79
CA ALA A 35 8.61 -20.88 5.88
C ALA A 35 9.20 -20.35 7.21
N GLN A 36 10.47 -20.65 7.50
CA GLN A 36 11.13 -20.16 8.72
C GLN A 36 11.31 -18.63 8.68
N ASN A 37 11.63 -18.06 7.52
CA ASN A 37 11.71 -16.61 7.36
C ASN A 37 10.34 -15.97 7.55
N VAL A 38 9.29 -16.56 6.97
CA VAL A 38 7.91 -16.09 7.14
C VAL A 38 7.51 -16.09 8.61
N GLU A 39 7.73 -17.19 9.33
CA GLU A 39 7.44 -17.32 10.77
C GLU A 39 8.21 -16.29 11.60
N LEU A 40 9.50 -16.06 11.28
CA LEU A 40 10.32 -15.07 11.96
C LEU A 40 9.77 -13.65 11.76
N LEU A 41 9.45 -13.28 10.53
CA LEU A 41 8.89 -11.96 10.22
C LEU A 41 7.52 -11.77 10.89
N GLN A 42 6.66 -12.79 10.88
CA GLN A 42 5.37 -12.75 11.58
C GLN A 42 5.58 -12.52 13.09
N ALA A 43 6.46 -13.29 13.74
CA ALA A 43 6.75 -13.14 15.17
C ALA A 43 7.31 -11.74 15.52
N TYR A 44 8.09 -11.14 14.63
CA TYR A 44 8.59 -9.78 14.84
C TYR A 44 7.47 -8.73 14.71
N LEU A 45 6.54 -8.94 13.78
CA LEU A 45 5.45 -8.02 13.49
C LEU A 45 4.24 -8.17 14.43
N GLU A 46 4.18 -9.21 15.27
CA GLU A 46 3.16 -9.34 16.33
C GLU A 46 3.12 -8.13 17.28
N ALA A 47 4.21 -7.35 17.35
CA ALA A 47 4.25 -6.10 18.11
C ALA A 47 3.37 -4.99 17.49
N LEU A 48 2.89 -5.17 16.27
CA LEU A 48 2.03 -4.22 15.56
C LEU A 48 0.61 -4.79 15.44
N PRO A 49 -0.43 -3.96 15.55
CA PRO A 49 -1.82 -4.42 15.46
C PRO A 49 -2.28 -4.68 13.99
N CYS A 50 -1.34 -4.92 13.07
CA CYS A 50 -1.63 -5.13 11.66
C CYS A 50 -2.13 -6.55 11.37
N ARG A 51 -2.96 -6.69 10.33
CA ARG A 51 -3.27 -7.99 9.75
C ARG A 51 -2.10 -8.46 8.87
N ILE A 52 -1.63 -9.68 9.09
CA ILE A 52 -0.56 -10.28 8.29
C ILE A 52 -1.15 -11.35 7.39
N VAL A 53 -0.75 -11.31 6.13
CA VAL A 53 -1.05 -12.32 5.10
C VAL A 53 0.29 -12.84 4.56
N THR A 54 0.35 -14.12 4.20
CA THR A 54 1.59 -14.75 3.74
C THR A 54 1.41 -15.39 2.37
N ALA A 55 2.45 -15.36 1.56
CA ALA A 55 2.57 -16.09 0.32
C ALA A 55 3.97 -16.71 0.24
N PHE A 56 4.07 -17.92 -0.30
CA PHE A 56 5.31 -18.69 -0.34
C PHE A 56 5.96 -18.73 -1.72
N ASP A 57 5.46 -18.01 -2.67
CA ASP A 57 6.07 -17.74 -3.96
C ASP A 57 5.45 -16.49 -4.62
N GLY A 58 6.09 -16.00 -5.68
CA GLY A 58 5.63 -14.81 -6.40
C GLY A 58 4.27 -15.01 -7.08
N ILE A 59 3.92 -16.24 -7.48
CA ILE A 59 2.64 -16.56 -8.13
C ILE A 59 1.50 -16.45 -7.10
N GLN A 60 1.69 -16.99 -5.89
CA GLN A 60 0.73 -16.85 -4.80
C GLN A 60 0.54 -15.40 -4.40
N ALA A 61 1.62 -14.63 -4.34
CA ALA A 61 1.56 -13.20 -4.04
C ALA A 61 0.72 -12.45 -5.08
N MET A 62 0.97 -12.66 -6.38
CA MET A 62 0.20 -12.03 -7.44
C MET A 62 -1.26 -12.46 -7.41
N LYS A 63 -1.54 -13.76 -7.20
CA LYS A 63 -2.91 -14.27 -7.06
C LYS A 63 -3.67 -13.58 -5.92
N TYR A 64 -3.04 -13.36 -4.78
CA TYR A 64 -3.66 -12.64 -3.66
C TYR A 64 -3.92 -11.17 -4.03
N ILE A 65 -2.95 -10.52 -4.67
CA ILE A 65 -3.05 -9.11 -5.05
C ILE A 65 -4.13 -8.88 -6.12
N ASP A 66 -4.29 -9.81 -7.06
CA ASP A 66 -5.25 -9.70 -8.17
C ASP A 66 -6.67 -10.12 -7.77
N ASP A 67 -6.82 -10.81 -6.64
CA ASP A 67 -8.12 -11.26 -6.15
C ASP A 67 -8.98 -10.06 -5.70
N PRO A 68 -10.15 -9.82 -6.35
CA PRO A 68 -11.03 -8.71 -6.00
C PRO A 68 -11.70 -8.87 -4.63
N ASP A 69 -11.81 -10.10 -4.13
CA ASP A 69 -12.43 -10.40 -2.84
C ASP A 69 -11.46 -10.22 -1.66
N GLN A 70 -10.17 -9.96 -1.94
CA GLN A 70 -9.16 -9.73 -0.93
C GLN A 70 -8.88 -8.24 -0.73
N ALA A 71 -8.61 -7.86 0.53
CA ALA A 71 -8.11 -6.53 0.84
C ALA A 71 -6.70 -6.36 0.24
N LYS A 72 -6.50 -5.31 -0.55
CA LYS A 72 -5.16 -4.98 -1.08
C LYS A 72 -4.21 -4.71 0.08
N PRO A 73 -2.96 -5.21 0.01
CA PRO A 73 -1.97 -4.93 1.05
C PRO A 73 -1.61 -3.45 1.12
N ASP A 74 -1.29 -2.99 2.32
CA ASP A 74 -0.79 -1.64 2.59
C ASP A 74 0.74 -1.59 2.57
N LEU A 75 1.38 -2.75 2.69
CA LEU A 75 2.82 -2.95 2.58
C LEU A 75 3.09 -4.39 2.14
N ILE A 76 4.12 -4.57 1.32
CA ILE A 76 4.62 -5.90 0.94
C ILE A 76 6.07 -6.05 1.42
N LEU A 77 6.34 -7.09 2.20
CA LEU A 77 7.69 -7.57 2.52
C LEU A 77 8.01 -8.70 1.55
N LEU A 78 9.02 -8.53 0.73
CA LEU A 78 9.24 -9.35 -0.45
C LEU A 78 10.66 -9.88 -0.49
N ASP A 79 10.83 -11.20 -0.40
CA ASP A 79 12.12 -11.83 -0.69
C ASP A 79 12.43 -11.77 -2.19
N VAL A 80 13.71 -11.60 -2.50
CA VAL A 80 14.17 -11.51 -3.90
C VAL A 80 14.39 -12.88 -4.50
N MET A 81 14.99 -13.79 -3.74
CA MET A 81 15.44 -15.10 -4.23
C MET A 81 14.35 -16.16 -4.07
N MET A 82 13.38 -16.15 -4.95
CA MET A 82 12.32 -17.15 -4.97
C MET A 82 12.32 -17.95 -6.29
N PRO A 83 11.93 -19.24 -6.27
CA PRO A 83 11.78 -20.03 -7.48
C PRO A 83 10.61 -19.55 -8.33
N LYS A 84 10.66 -19.81 -9.63
CA LYS A 84 9.62 -19.52 -10.65
C LYS A 84 9.43 -18.04 -10.97
N MET A 85 9.31 -17.19 -9.98
CA MET A 85 9.16 -15.74 -10.13
C MET A 85 9.95 -15.04 -9.03
N SER A 86 10.96 -14.30 -9.40
CA SER A 86 11.82 -13.55 -8.47
C SER A 86 11.06 -12.38 -7.84
N GLY A 87 11.53 -11.90 -6.68
CA GLY A 87 10.97 -10.71 -6.05
C GLY A 87 11.10 -9.46 -6.93
N PHE A 88 12.12 -9.36 -7.78
CA PHE A 88 12.23 -8.26 -8.75
C PHE A 88 11.08 -8.27 -9.76
N GLU A 89 10.74 -9.46 -10.30
CA GLU A 89 9.63 -9.59 -11.26
C GLU A 89 8.28 -9.31 -10.60
N VAL A 90 8.07 -9.75 -9.36
CA VAL A 90 6.87 -9.43 -8.58
C VAL A 90 6.76 -7.92 -8.36
N CYS A 91 7.84 -7.27 -7.93
CA CYS A 91 7.91 -5.84 -7.70
C CYS A 91 7.56 -5.06 -8.96
N GLN A 92 8.21 -5.39 -10.08
CA GLN A 92 7.98 -4.74 -11.37
C GLN A 92 6.50 -4.82 -11.78
N LYS A 93 5.90 -6.02 -11.73
CA LYS A 93 4.47 -6.20 -12.07
C LYS A 93 3.55 -5.34 -11.23
N ILE A 94 3.79 -5.27 -9.91
CA ILE A 94 3.00 -4.45 -8.99
C ILE A 94 3.16 -2.96 -9.30
N LYS A 95 4.37 -2.52 -9.64
CA LYS A 95 4.67 -1.11 -9.91
C LYS A 95 4.23 -0.63 -11.29
N GLU A 96 4.12 -1.53 -12.26
CA GLU A 96 3.60 -1.25 -13.60
C GLU A 96 2.06 -1.08 -13.61
N ASP A 97 1.34 -1.78 -12.73
CA ASP A 97 -0.12 -1.69 -12.67
C ASP A 97 -0.58 -0.43 -11.91
N PRO A 98 -1.36 0.48 -12.55
CA PRO A 98 -1.92 1.66 -11.90
C PRO A 98 -2.72 1.39 -10.63
N ALA A 99 -3.36 0.22 -10.52
CA ALA A 99 -4.17 -0.15 -9.35
C ALA A 99 -3.33 -0.54 -8.13
N THR A 100 -2.08 -0.98 -8.33
CA THR A 100 -1.22 -1.54 -7.28
C THR A 100 0.10 -0.79 -7.10
N ARG A 101 0.55 0.00 -8.08
CA ARG A 101 1.83 0.72 -8.05
C ARG A 101 2.06 1.60 -6.82
N SER A 102 0.98 2.05 -6.18
CA SER A 102 1.05 2.89 -4.98
C SER A 102 1.29 2.08 -3.70
N ILE A 103 1.27 0.75 -3.74
CA ILE A 103 1.58 -0.12 -2.61
C ILE A 103 3.09 -0.08 -2.38
N PRO A 104 3.56 0.32 -1.18
CA PRO A 104 4.98 0.27 -0.86
C PRO A 104 5.47 -1.18 -0.79
N ILE A 105 6.68 -1.38 -1.31
CA ILE A 105 7.37 -2.68 -1.31
C ILE A 105 8.71 -2.51 -0.61
N MET A 106 8.97 -3.33 0.41
CA MET A 106 10.29 -3.46 1.04
C MET A 106 10.87 -4.84 0.70
N MET A 107 12.00 -4.85 0.01
CA MET A 107 12.73 -6.08 -0.26
C MET A 107 13.49 -6.54 0.98
N VAL A 108 13.28 -7.81 1.39
CA VAL A 108 13.93 -8.45 2.54
C VAL A 108 14.81 -9.58 2.01
N THR A 109 16.10 -9.34 1.85
CA THR A 109 16.94 -10.24 1.07
C THR A 109 18.36 -10.39 1.65
N ALA A 110 19.00 -11.52 1.36
CA ALA A 110 20.42 -11.75 1.64
C ALA A 110 21.34 -11.07 0.61
N LEU A 111 20.80 -10.49 -0.45
CA LEU A 111 21.58 -9.87 -1.51
C LEU A 111 22.19 -8.56 -1.02
N ASN A 112 23.50 -8.43 -1.14
CA ASN A 112 24.28 -7.28 -0.66
C ASN A 112 25.15 -6.66 -1.77
N GLU A 113 25.07 -7.17 -2.99
CA GLU A 113 25.86 -6.64 -4.10
C GLU A 113 25.21 -5.37 -4.66
N LEU A 114 26.03 -4.41 -5.09
CA LEU A 114 25.55 -3.15 -5.69
C LEU A 114 24.59 -3.39 -6.85
N GLY A 115 24.86 -4.41 -7.68
CA GLY A 115 23.99 -4.76 -8.81
C GLY A 115 22.58 -5.23 -8.40
N ASP A 116 22.43 -5.83 -7.22
CA ASP A 116 21.14 -6.25 -6.71
C ASP A 116 20.32 -5.06 -6.20
N ILE A 117 20.99 -4.10 -5.57
CA ILE A 117 20.36 -2.85 -5.14
C ILE A 117 19.90 -2.05 -6.36
N GLU A 118 20.73 -1.93 -7.41
CA GLU A 118 20.37 -1.26 -8.65
C GLU A 118 19.14 -1.91 -9.30
N ARG A 119 19.11 -3.25 -9.42
CA ARG A 119 17.95 -3.97 -9.95
C ARG A 119 16.67 -3.76 -9.13
N GLY A 120 16.78 -3.68 -7.81
CA GLY A 120 15.64 -3.40 -6.96
C GLY A 120 15.11 -1.97 -7.14
N VAL A 121 16.01 -1.01 -7.26
CA VAL A 121 15.64 0.39 -7.56
C VAL A 121 14.96 0.48 -8.94
N GLU A 122 15.51 -0.18 -9.96
CA GLU A 122 14.91 -0.27 -11.30
C GLU A 122 13.53 -0.95 -11.27
N ALA A 123 13.34 -1.98 -10.44
CA ALA A 123 12.05 -2.63 -10.23
C ALA A 123 11.05 -1.75 -9.47
N GLY A 124 11.48 -0.64 -8.88
CA GLY A 124 10.64 0.33 -8.18
C GLY A 124 10.39 0.02 -6.71
N THR A 125 11.27 -0.73 -6.03
CA THR A 125 11.16 -0.95 -4.59
C THR A 125 11.27 0.36 -3.81
N ASP A 126 10.56 0.43 -2.68
CA ASP A 126 10.55 1.63 -1.83
C ASP A 126 11.61 1.58 -0.72
N ASP A 127 12.01 0.38 -0.30
CA ASP A 127 13.04 0.18 0.73
C ASP A 127 13.67 -1.22 0.63
N PHE A 128 14.80 -1.40 1.33
CA PHE A 128 15.53 -2.67 1.46
C PHE A 128 15.82 -2.99 2.91
N LEU A 129 15.77 -4.28 3.23
CA LEU A 129 16.21 -4.82 4.52
C LEU A 129 17.05 -6.07 4.28
N THR A 130 18.28 -6.07 4.77
CA THR A 130 19.19 -7.21 4.60
C THR A 130 18.98 -8.28 5.65
N LYS A 131 19.06 -9.55 5.24
CA LYS A 131 19.12 -10.71 6.16
C LYS A 131 20.56 -10.88 6.71
N PRO A 132 20.73 -11.20 8.00
CA PRO A 132 19.71 -11.53 8.99
C PRO A 132 18.92 -10.30 9.47
N VAL A 133 17.58 -10.44 9.56
CA VAL A 133 16.68 -9.33 9.88
C VAL A 133 16.79 -8.93 11.34
N ASN A 134 17.01 -7.64 11.60
CA ASN A 134 16.93 -7.06 12.93
C ASN A 134 15.47 -6.64 13.22
N LYS A 135 14.92 -7.09 14.36
CA LYS A 135 13.53 -6.82 14.74
C LYS A 135 13.22 -5.33 14.84
N LEU A 136 14.09 -4.55 15.50
CA LEU A 136 13.86 -3.11 15.69
C LEU A 136 13.89 -2.36 14.35
N GLU A 137 14.86 -2.70 13.50
CA GLU A 137 14.97 -2.12 12.17
C GLU A 137 13.73 -2.41 11.32
N LEU A 138 13.29 -3.68 11.27
CA LEU A 138 12.08 -4.09 10.57
C LEU A 138 10.86 -3.27 11.02
N ILE A 139 10.58 -3.24 12.32
CA ILE A 139 9.42 -2.53 12.88
C ILE A 139 9.47 -1.04 12.54
N THR A 140 10.65 -0.42 12.66
CA THR A 140 10.83 1.01 12.38
C THR A 140 10.54 1.33 10.91
N ARG A 141 11.07 0.54 9.98
CA ARG A 141 10.85 0.70 8.53
C ARG A 141 9.40 0.44 8.14
N VAL A 142 8.80 -0.64 8.66
CA VAL A 142 7.38 -0.98 8.44
C VAL A 142 6.47 0.17 8.88
N LYS A 143 6.65 0.70 10.09
CA LYS A 143 5.87 1.86 10.57
C LYS A 143 6.04 3.08 9.67
N SER A 144 7.26 3.37 9.24
CA SER A 144 7.55 4.50 8.36
C SER A 144 6.83 4.37 7.01
N LEU A 145 6.93 3.21 6.37
CA LEU A 145 6.28 2.96 5.07
C LEU A 145 4.75 2.97 5.17
N LEU A 146 4.19 2.37 6.22
CA LEU A 146 2.74 2.42 6.46
C LEU A 146 2.24 3.84 6.72
N ARG A 147 2.98 4.66 7.49
CA ARG A 147 2.64 6.07 7.71
C ARG A 147 2.59 6.84 6.39
N VAL A 148 3.61 6.71 5.54
CA VAL A 148 3.64 7.34 4.22
C VAL A 148 2.46 6.88 3.36
N ARG A 149 2.15 5.58 3.38
CA ARG A 149 1.00 5.00 2.66
C ARG A 149 -0.32 5.60 3.10
N HIS A 150 -0.54 5.73 4.41
CA HIS A 150 -1.77 6.29 4.97
C HIS A 150 -1.92 7.78 4.62
N LEU A 151 -0.86 8.57 4.80
CA LEU A 151 -0.88 10.00 4.46
C LEU A 151 -1.18 10.22 2.98
N LYS A 152 -0.61 9.42 2.09
CA LYS A 152 -0.90 9.50 0.66
C LYS A 152 -2.36 9.19 0.36
N ARG A 153 -2.93 8.14 0.97
CA ARG A 153 -4.36 7.80 0.81
C ARG A 153 -5.29 8.90 1.32
N GLU A 154 -4.96 9.54 2.43
CA GLU A 154 -5.72 10.65 2.97
C GLU A 154 -5.68 11.86 2.03
N LEU A 155 -4.49 12.17 1.49
CA LEU A 155 -4.32 13.22 0.50
C LEU A 155 -5.17 12.95 -0.75
N ASP A 156 -5.07 11.73 -1.32
CA ASP A 156 -5.83 11.34 -2.51
C ASP A 156 -7.35 11.48 -2.29
N ARG A 157 -7.85 11.07 -1.11
CA ARG A 157 -9.27 11.23 -0.73
C ARG A 157 -9.69 12.68 -0.61
N THR A 158 -8.84 13.51 -0.01
CA THR A 158 -9.11 14.94 0.16
C THR A 158 -9.15 15.65 -1.19
N MET A 159 -8.22 15.33 -2.08
CA MET A 159 -8.20 15.88 -3.43
C MET A 159 -9.44 15.48 -4.24
N ALA A 160 -9.82 14.20 -4.20
CA ALA A 160 -11.04 13.72 -4.86
C ALA A 160 -12.31 14.43 -4.33
N TYR A 161 -12.37 14.70 -3.02
CA TYR A 161 -13.47 15.45 -2.41
C TYR A 161 -13.53 16.90 -2.89
N ILE A 162 -12.37 17.58 -2.99
CA ILE A 162 -12.30 18.95 -3.50
C ILE A 162 -12.74 19.02 -4.95
N GLU A 163 -12.26 18.10 -5.80
CA GLU A 163 -12.66 18.01 -7.21
C GLU A 163 -14.17 17.80 -7.38
N ASP A 164 -14.78 16.96 -6.53
CA ASP A 164 -16.24 16.74 -6.56
C ASP A 164 -17.01 18.02 -6.20
N ILE A 165 -16.55 18.77 -5.19
CA ILE A 165 -17.16 20.06 -4.83
C ILE A 165 -17.04 21.06 -5.98
N GLU A 166 -15.88 21.21 -6.58
CA GLU A 166 -15.66 22.14 -7.69
C GLU A 166 -16.52 21.80 -8.90
N ASN A 167 -16.62 20.51 -9.26
CA ASN A 167 -17.47 20.03 -10.34
C ASN A 167 -18.97 20.31 -10.09
N ARG A 168 -19.42 20.20 -8.84
CA ARG A 168 -20.81 20.54 -8.45
C ARG A 168 -21.07 22.03 -8.50
N ALA A 169 -20.12 22.85 -8.07
CA ALA A 169 -20.21 24.31 -8.12
C ALA A 169 -20.35 24.80 -9.56
N GLN A 170 -19.55 24.27 -10.49
CA GLN A 170 -19.61 24.61 -11.92
C GLN A 170 -20.94 24.20 -12.59
N LYS A 171 -21.54 23.07 -12.17
CA LYS A 171 -22.85 22.64 -12.69
C LYS A 171 -24.03 23.47 -12.19
N ASN A 172 -23.87 24.15 -11.05
CA ASN A 172 -24.89 24.94 -10.41
C ASN A 172 -24.84 26.45 -10.74
N GLU A 173 -23.90 26.89 -11.60
CA GLU A 173 -23.95 28.27 -12.09
C GLU A 173 -25.20 28.43 -12.98
N PRO A 174 -26.17 29.33 -12.62
CA PRO A 174 -27.32 29.59 -13.47
C PRO A 174 -26.82 30.24 -14.77
N GLY A 175 -27.17 29.63 -15.90
CA GLY A 175 -26.79 30.12 -17.22
C GLY A 175 -26.98 31.62 -17.30
N GLY A 176 -25.89 32.32 -17.68
CA GLY A 176 -25.90 33.78 -17.80
C GLY A 176 -26.98 34.27 -18.72
N PRO A 177 -27.36 35.55 -18.63
CA PRO A 177 -28.50 36.10 -19.32
C PRO A 177 -28.35 35.94 -20.84
N VAL A 178 -29.36 35.28 -21.43
CA VAL A 178 -29.59 35.27 -22.86
C VAL A 178 -29.95 36.71 -23.24
N GLY A 179 -29.03 37.42 -23.86
CA GLY A 179 -29.28 38.71 -24.46
C GLY A 179 -30.02 38.58 -25.80
#